data_2552d6a0b36a85e11e48842d8b97ebf4
#
_entry.id   2552d6a0b36a85e11e48842d8b97ebf4
#
_cell.length_a   1.000
_cell.length_b   1.000
_cell.length_c   1.000
_cell.angle_alpha   90.00
_cell.angle_beta   90.00
_cell.angle_gamma   90.00
#
_symmetry.space_group_name_H-M   'P 1'
#
loop_
_entity.id
_entity.type
_entity.pdbx_description
1 polymer ?
#
loop_
_entity_poly.entity_id
_entity_poly.type
_entity_poly.pdbx_seq_one_letter_code
_entity_poly.pdbx_strand_id
1 'polypeptide(L)'
;MSAVLRRLATADPAGVVYEDEGSGPVVLVVHGGLSDESAWAKVAAELVPSFRVVRIRRRLYRTELPADPATDFALEVDDLHALAAEIGEPSVIVGHSSGAIVALETVVRDPAPFVGCVVYEPPIVLGSPVGGDHGVTDARAALAKGRPGSALRIFTTRMVGMPAAVGWLMPVLVRVNAKIRSLVPRQIDDQEAINRLGNRLDAYASIALPVLLLTGGRTPRHLRERTDVLAEVLPGARPVAVMPRQGHGANERAPAEVARLVGDFVRSF
;
A
#
# COMPACT_ATOMS: atom_id res chain seq x y z
N MET A 1 -18.86 13.33 -9.77
CA MET A 1 -18.07 14.56 -9.46
C MET A 1 -16.60 14.14 -9.45
N SER A 2 -15.71 14.94 -10.03
CA SER A 2 -14.26 14.63 -9.98
C SER A 2 -13.76 14.86 -8.55
N ALA A 3 -13.01 13.93 -7.99
CA ALA A 3 -12.37 14.07 -6.69
C ALA A 3 -11.48 15.32 -6.68
N VAL A 4 -11.52 16.05 -5.58
CA VAL A 4 -10.68 17.24 -5.39
C VAL A 4 -9.58 16.89 -4.41
N LEU A 5 -8.35 17.10 -4.84
CA LEU A 5 -7.18 16.91 -3.97
C LEU A 5 -7.20 17.98 -2.87
N ARG A 6 -7.17 17.54 -1.61
CA ARG A 6 -7.17 18.37 -0.41
C ARG A 6 -5.80 18.33 0.28
N ARG A 7 -5.54 19.32 1.12
CA ARG A 7 -4.34 19.35 1.96
C ARG A 7 -4.73 19.67 3.40
N LEU A 8 -4.40 18.80 4.32
CA LEU A 8 -4.46 19.04 5.76
C LEU A 8 -3.13 19.65 6.21
N ALA A 9 -3.21 20.80 6.87
CA ALA A 9 -2.06 21.39 7.54
C ALA A 9 -1.78 20.62 8.85
N THR A 10 -0.54 20.25 9.06
CA THR A 10 -0.06 19.61 10.28
C THR A 10 1.11 20.38 10.86
N ALA A 11 1.67 19.95 12.00
CA ALA A 11 2.90 20.53 12.53
C ALA A 11 4.08 20.39 11.56
N ASP A 12 4.08 19.33 10.75
CA ASP A 12 5.02 19.18 9.63
C ASP A 12 4.55 20.06 8.45
N PRO A 13 5.40 20.97 7.93
CA PRO A 13 5.03 21.86 6.83
C PRO A 13 4.69 21.13 5.52
N ALA A 14 5.07 19.86 5.36
CA ALA A 14 4.66 19.06 4.21
C ALA A 14 3.15 18.81 4.20
N GLY A 15 2.50 18.76 5.37
CA GLY A 15 1.07 18.47 5.51
C GLY A 15 0.66 17.14 4.90
N VAL A 16 -0.60 16.76 5.02
CA VAL A 16 -1.17 15.55 4.42
C VAL A 16 -1.95 15.90 3.17
N VAL A 17 -1.74 15.15 2.10
CA VAL A 17 -2.47 15.32 0.83
C VAL A 17 -3.39 14.12 0.62
N TYR A 18 -4.66 14.37 0.32
CA TYR A 18 -5.67 13.31 0.19
C TYR A 18 -6.84 13.75 -0.70
N GLU A 19 -7.61 12.79 -1.15
CA GLU A 19 -8.93 12.98 -1.76
C GLU A 19 -10.01 12.45 -0.83
N ASP A 20 -11.18 13.10 -0.79
CA ASP A 20 -12.29 12.79 0.10
C ASP A 20 -13.61 12.89 -0.67
N GLU A 21 -14.31 11.77 -0.80
CA GLU A 21 -15.48 11.62 -1.64
C GLU A 21 -16.57 10.80 -0.94
N GLY A 22 -17.83 11.10 -1.24
CA GLY A 22 -18.98 10.36 -0.71
C GLY A 22 -19.38 10.73 0.70
N SER A 23 -20.19 9.90 1.33
CA SER A 23 -20.69 10.06 2.70
C SER A 23 -21.04 8.69 3.29
N GLY A 24 -21.20 8.61 4.63
CA GLY A 24 -21.47 7.37 5.34
C GLY A 24 -20.23 6.79 6.00
N PRO A 25 -20.19 5.48 6.31
CA PRO A 25 -19.05 4.86 6.98
C PRO A 25 -17.74 5.11 6.24
N VAL A 26 -16.67 5.41 6.98
CA VAL A 26 -15.40 5.87 6.42
C VAL A 26 -14.50 4.72 6.00
N VAL A 27 -13.99 4.81 4.76
CA VAL A 27 -12.94 3.94 4.19
C VAL A 27 -11.71 4.78 3.91
N LEU A 28 -10.66 4.62 4.73
CA LEU A 28 -9.38 5.31 4.58
C LEU A 28 -8.40 4.43 3.79
N VAL A 29 -8.03 4.84 2.58
CA VAL A 29 -7.24 4.03 1.64
C VAL A 29 -5.80 4.50 1.56
N VAL A 30 -4.88 3.55 1.73
CA VAL A 30 -3.41 3.71 1.63
C VAL A 30 -2.91 2.93 0.41
N HIS A 31 -2.55 3.65 -0.65
CA HIS A 31 -2.12 3.05 -1.91
C HIS A 31 -0.77 2.33 -1.82
N GLY A 32 -0.51 1.40 -2.73
CA GLY A 32 0.77 0.71 -2.88
C GLY A 32 1.84 1.55 -3.56
N GLY A 33 2.96 0.91 -3.86
CA GLY A 33 4.10 1.53 -4.53
C GLY A 33 3.85 1.93 -5.98
N LEU A 34 4.80 2.70 -6.57
CA LEU A 34 4.77 3.20 -7.96
C LEU A 34 3.48 3.92 -8.36
N SER A 35 2.75 4.48 -7.41
CA SER A 35 1.45 5.09 -7.63
C SER A 35 1.21 6.27 -6.69
N ASP A 36 0.02 6.81 -6.78
CA ASP A 36 -0.54 7.80 -5.86
C ASP A 36 -1.99 7.41 -5.52
N GLU A 37 -2.74 8.31 -4.87
CA GLU A 37 -4.14 8.11 -4.49
C GLU A 37 -5.04 7.70 -5.66
N SER A 38 -4.67 8.06 -6.88
CA SER A 38 -5.45 7.73 -8.09
C SER A 38 -5.49 6.23 -8.42
N ALA A 39 -4.54 5.44 -7.89
CA ALA A 39 -4.52 3.98 -8.11
C ALA A 39 -5.75 3.26 -7.54
N TRP A 40 -6.48 3.90 -6.64
CA TRP A 40 -7.71 3.36 -6.07
C TRP A 40 -8.96 4.11 -6.54
N ALA A 41 -8.85 5.01 -7.51
CA ALA A 41 -9.98 5.81 -8.01
C ALA A 41 -11.13 4.95 -8.54
N LYS A 42 -10.83 3.84 -9.22
CA LYS A 42 -11.86 2.93 -9.74
C LYS A 42 -12.60 2.20 -8.62
N VAL A 43 -11.89 1.74 -7.60
CA VAL A 43 -12.49 1.11 -6.41
C VAL A 43 -13.29 2.14 -5.62
N ALA A 44 -12.77 3.36 -5.47
CA ALA A 44 -13.48 4.45 -4.82
C ALA A 44 -14.81 4.78 -5.52
N ALA A 45 -14.82 4.83 -6.84
CA ALA A 45 -16.04 5.09 -7.62
C ALA A 45 -17.16 4.05 -7.34
N GLU A 46 -16.78 2.79 -7.10
CA GLU A 46 -17.72 1.72 -6.71
C GLU A 46 -18.20 1.84 -5.24
N LEU A 47 -17.35 2.38 -4.35
CA LEU A 47 -17.65 2.51 -2.92
C LEU A 47 -18.43 3.80 -2.58
N VAL A 48 -18.15 4.92 -3.24
CA VAL A 48 -18.71 6.26 -2.97
C VAL A 48 -20.23 6.30 -2.89
N PRO A 49 -21.03 5.49 -3.63
CA PRO A 49 -22.48 5.49 -3.46
C PRO A 49 -22.96 5.10 -2.05
N SER A 50 -22.12 4.45 -1.23
CA SER A 50 -22.52 3.94 0.09
C SER A 50 -21.56 4.30 1.21
N PHE A 51 -20.38 4.83 0.90
CA PHE A 51 -19.29 5.08 1.85
C PHE A 51 -18.63 6.44 1.60
N ARG A 52 -18.06 7.03 2.66
CA ARG A 52 -17.10 8.11 2.54
C ARG A 52 -15.73 7.49 2.30
N VAL A 53 -15.12 7.77 1.14
CA VAL A 53 -13.83 7.22 0.75
C VAL A 53 -12.77 8.31 0.79
N VAL A 54 -11.80 8.14 1.69
CA VAL A 54 -10.66 9.04 1.85
C VAL A 54 -9.42 8.31 1.34
N ARG A 55 -8.74 8.89 0.34
CA ARG A 55 -7.55 8.28 -0.30
C ARG A 55 -6.34 9.18 -0.04
N ILE A 56 -5.42 8.73 0.81
CA ILE A 56 -4.19 9.48 1.08
C ILE A 56 -3.21 9.35 -0.08
N ARG A 57 -2.50 10.46 -0.40
CA ARG A 57 -1.27 10.41 -1.18
C ARG A 57 -0.10 10.20 -0.24
N ARG A 58 0.46 9.00 -0.22
CA ARG A 58 1.57 8.64 0.65
C ARG A 58 2.74 9.61 0.47
N ARG A 59 3.29 10.06 1.59
CA ARG A 59 4.38 11.05 1.66
C ARG A 59 5.58 10.65 0.80
N LEU A 60 5.96 9.38 0.87
CA LEU A 60 7.09 8.84 0.13
C LEU A 60 6.94 9.02 -1.39
N TYR A 61 5.70 8.98 -1.92
CA TYR A 61 5.43 9.11 -3.35
C TYR A 61 5.10 10.55 -3.80
N ARG A 62 5.21 11.52 -2.90
CA ARG A 62 5.08 12.95 -3.20
C ARG A 62 6.38 13.48 -3.76
N THR A 63 6.49 13.50 -5.10
CA THR A 63 7.74 13.86 -5.79
C THR A 63 8.15 15.33 -5.66
N GLU A 64 7.24 16.17 -5.17
CA GLU A 64 7.51 17.56 -4.80
C GLU A 64 8.27 17.70 -3.47
N LEU A 65 8.29 16.66 -2.64
CA LEU A 65 9.09 16.62 -1.42
C LEU A 65 10.50 16.07 -1.70
N PRO A 66 11.50 16.48 -0.92
CA PRO A 66 12.83 15.89 -1.01
C PRO A 66 12.79 14.36 -0.86
N ALA A 67 13.66 13.66 -1.58
CA ALA A 67 13.87 12.24 -1.34
C ALA A 67 14.70 12.06 -0.07
N ASP A 68 14.27 11.19 0.81
CA ASP A 68 15.04 10.77 1.97
C ASP A 68 15.23 9.25 1.93
N PRO A 69 16.42 8.77 1.53
CA PRO A 69 16.72 7.34 1.51
C PRO A 69 16.74 6.71 2.92
N ALA A 70 16.86 7.51 3.97
CA ALA A 70 16.77 7.06 5.35
C ALA A 70 15.33 7.01 5.86
N THR A 71 14.35 7.40 5.02
CA THR A 71 12.94 7.42 5.42
C THR A 71 12.50 6.06 5.97
N ASP A 72 11.75 6.11 7.03
CA ASP A 72 10.98 5.00 7.56
C ASP A 72 9.47 5.31 7.43
N PHE A 73 8.62 4.45 7.95
CA PHE A 73 7.19 4.66 7.87
C PHE A 73 6.63 5.59 8.96
N ALA A 74 7.45 6.08 9.89
CA ALA A 74 6.99 6.85 11.05
C ALA A 74 6.23 8.11 10.64
N LEU A 75 6.75 8.87 9.67
CA LEU A 75 6.07 10.07 9.15
C LEU A 75 4.78 9.74 8.38
N GLU A 76 4.73 8.62 7.67
CA GLU A 76 3.50 8.19 6.98
C GLU A 76 2.43 7.72 7.98
N VAL A 77 2.85 7.09 9.07
CA VAL A 77 1.99 6.72 10.21
C VAL A 77 1.47 7.98 10.92
N ASP A 78 2.32 8.99 11.14
CA ASP A 78 1.89 10.30 11.69
C ASP A 78 0.87 10.98 10.77
N ASP A 79 1.09 10.96 9.45
CA ASP A 79 0.16 11.50 8.45
C ASP A 79 -1.21 10.82 8.52
N LEU A 80 -1.24 9.49 8.70
CA LEU A 80 -2.49 8.73 8.80
C LEU A 80 -3.23 9.00 10.09
N HIS A 81 -2.55 9.14 11.22
CA HIS A 81 -3.19 9.53 12.49
C HIS A 81 -3.71 10.96 12.44
N ALA A 82 -2.96 11.90 11.85
CA ALA A 82 -3.43 13.27 11.65
C ALA A 82 -4.69 13.30 10.77
N LEU A 83 -4.70 12.50 9.69
CA LEU A 83 -5.85 12.42 8.79
C LEU A 83 -7.05 11.74 9.46
N ALA A 84 -6.84 10.69 10.25
CA ALA A 84 -7.90 10.04 11.02
C ALA A 84 -8.51 10.99 12.07
N ALA A 85 -7.68 11.81 12.72
CA ALA A 85 -8.16 12.85 13.64
C ALA A 85 -8.97 13.95 12.93
N GLU A 86 -8.57 14.37 11.73
CA GLU A 86 -9.32 15.33 10.90
C GLU A 86 -10.65 14.74 10.42
N ILE A 87 -10.69 13.47 10.08
CA ILE A 87 -11.92 12.76 9.72
C ILE A 87 -12.90 12.75 10.90
N GLY A 88 -12.40 12.53 12.13
CA GLY A 88 -13.17 12.58 13.37
C GLY A 88 -14.21 11.46 13.55
N GLU A 89 -14.21 10.46 12.68
CA GLU A 89 -15.13 9.33 12.67
C GLU A 89 -14.39 8.00 12.65
N PRO A 90 -14.91 6.92 13.31
CA PRO A 90 -14.32 5.60 13.22
C PRO A 90 -14.20 5.14 11.78
N SER A 91 -13.02 4.63 11.40
CA SER A 91 -12.70 4.33 10.01
C SER A 91 -12.27 2.87 9.84
N VAL A 92 -12.54 2.29 8.66
CA VAL A 92 -11.85 1.09 8.20
C VAL A 92 -10.65 1.53 7.37
N ILE A 93 -9.44 1.19 7.83
CA ILE A 93 -8.22 1.46 7.06
C ILE A 93 -7.96 0.34 6.06
N VAL A 94 -7.69 0.71 4.80
CA VAL A 94 -7.45 -0.21 3.69
C VAL A 94 -6.06 0.03 3.14
N GLY A 95 -5.16 -0.94 3.27
CA GLY A 95 -3.80 -0.87 2.74
C GLY A 95 -3.55 -1.85 1.60
N HIS A 96 -2.83 -1.43 0.56
CA HIS A 96 -2.44 -2.26 -0.57
C HIS A 96 -0.93 -2.34 -0.70
N SER A 97 -0.38 -3.55 -0.83
CA SER A 97 1.06 -3.77 -1.05
C SER A 97 1.89 -3.08 0.06
N SER A 98 2.86 -2.23 -0.28
CA SER A 98 3.60 -1.44 0.72
C SER A 98 2.71 -0.52 1.55
N GLY A 99 1.62 0.00 1.00
CA GLY A 99 0.61 0.75 1.77
C GLY A 99 -0.10 -0.10 2.82
N ALA A 100 -0.14 -1.43 2.64
CA ALA A 100 -0.63 -2.35 3.67
C ALA A 100 0.33 -2.47 4.86
N ILE A 101 1.64 -2.35 4.64
CA ILE A 101 2.62 -2.24 5.72
C ILE A 101 2.37 -0.96 6.52
N VAL A 102 2.21 0.17 5.84
CA VAL A 102 1.93 1.46 6.50
C VAL A 102 0.62 1.39 7.31
N ALA A 103 -0.44 0.79 6.75
CA ALA A 103 -1.71 0.60 7.45
C ALA A 103 -1.56 -0.27 8.71
N LEU A 104 -0.81 -1.38 8.63
CA LEU A 104 -0.52 -2.24 9.78
C LEU A 104 0.27 -1.50 10.86
N GLU A 105 1.34 -0.79 10.49
CA GLU A 105 2.13 0.01 11.45
C GLU A 105 1.29 1.13 12.10
N THR A 106 0.35 1.72 11.35
CA THR A 106 -0.59 2.71 11.88
C THR A 106 -1.48 2.12 12.95
N VAL A 107 -2.07 0.94 12.69
CA VAL A 107 -2.92 0.24 13.67
C VAL A 107 -2.13 -0.27 14.87
N VAL A 108 -0.89 -0.76 14.67
CA VAL A 108 0.01 -1.17 15.77
C VAL A 108 0.31 0.00 16.71
N ARG A 109 0.53 1.19 16.16
CA ARG A 109 0.90 2.36 16.94
C ARG A 109 -0.26 2.90 17.79
N ASP A 110 -1.43 3.06 17.18
CA ASP A 110 -2.67 3.44 17.86
C ASP A 110 -3.89 2.93 17.07
N PRO A 111 -4.58 1.90 17.57
CA PRO A 111 -5.77 1.36 16.92
C PRO A 111 -7.04 2.20 17.15
N ALA A 112 -7.05 3.17 18.08
CA ALA A 112 -8.27 3.83 18.54
C ALA A 112 -9.11 4.49 17.43
N PRO A 113 -8.54 5.10 16.35
CA PRO A 113 -9.34 5.68 15.28
C PRO A 113 -9.98 4.64 14.35
N PHE A 114 -9.64 3.35 14.47
CA PHE A 114 -10.01 2.34 13.50
C PHE A 114 -10.93 1.27 14.08
N VAL A 115 -11.96 0.89 13.34
CA VAL A 115 -12.88 -0.22 13.67
C VAL A 115 -12.50 -1.51 12.97
N GLY A 116 -11.66 -1.46 11.95
CA GLY A 116 -11.17 -2.61 11.21
C GLY A 116 -10.07 -2.25 10.23
N CYS A 117 -9.36 -3.26 9.75
CA CYS A 117 -8.27 -3.11 8.79
C CYS A 117 -8.45 -4.08 7.61
N VAL A 118 -8.26 -3.59 6.39
CA VAL A 118 -8.20 -4.42 5.19
C VAL A 118 -6.77 -4.40 4.65
N VAL A 119 -6.19 -5.56 4.45
CA VAL A 119 -4.78 -5.73 4.05
C VAL A 119 -4.72 -6.52 2.75
N TYR A 120 -4.32 -5.88 1.66
CA TYR A 120 -4.20 -6.52 0.36
C TYR A 120 -2.74 -6.78 0.02
N GLU A 121 -2.31 -8.04 0.14
CA GLU A 121 -1.00 -8.57 -0.23
C GLU A 121 0.18 -7.75 0.31
N PRO A 122 0.33 -7.64 1.63
CA PRO A 122 1.44 -6.92 2.25
C PRO A 122 2.77 -7.65 2.04
N PRO A 123 3.83 -6.97 1.59
CA PRO A 123 5.16 -7.56 1.44
C PRO A 123 5.91 -7.63 2.79
N ILE A 124 5.32 -8.25 3.82
CA ILE A 124 5.96 -8.41 5.13
C ILE A 124 7.27 -9.20 5.03
N VAL A 125 8.25 -8.89 5.88
CA VAL A 125 9.51 -9.61 5.94
C VAL A 125 9.37 -10.87 6.81
N LEU A 126 9.70 -12.05 6.26
CA LEU A 126 9.60 -13.36 6.91
C LEU A 126 10.97 -14.02 7.09
N GLY A 127 11.93 -13.33 7.67
CA GLY A 127 13.27 -13.88 7.93
C GLY A 127 14.34 -13.37 6.96
N SER A 128 14.08 -13.30 5.65
CA SER A 128 14.99 -12.69 4.68
C SER A 128 14.36 -11.45 4.02
N PRO A 129 15.18 -10.50 3.55
CA PRO A 129 14.68 -9.32 2.84
C PRO A 129 13.81 -9.68 1.65
N VAL A 130 12.77 -8.89 1.39
CA VAL A 130 11.96 -9.03 0.19
C VAL A 130 12.81 -8.70 -1.03
N GLY A 131 12.88 -9.63 -1.97
CA GLY A 131 13.78 -9.53 -3.14
C GLY A 131 15.17 -10.13 -2.94
N GLY A 132 15.41 -10.79 -1.79
CA GLY A 132 16.70 -11.39 -1.42
C GLY A 132 17.76 -10.37 -1.04
N ASP A 133 18.93 -10.84 -0.65
CA ASP A 133 20.01 -10.03 -0.06
C ASP A 133 20.56 -8.91 -0.97
N HIS A 134 20.46 -9.10 -2.28
CA HIS A 134 21.01 -8.15 -3.27
C HIS A 134 19.95 -7.39 -4.06
N GLY A 135 18.65 -7.66 -3.85
CA GLY A 135 17.60 -7.05 -4.67
C GLY A 135 17.62 -5.52 -4.63
N VAL A 136 17.57 -4.94 -3.43
CA VAL A 136 17.60 -3.48 -3.24
C VAL A 136 18.95 -2.89 -3.65
N THR A 137 20.05 -3.51 -3.26
CA THR A 137 21.42 -3.05 -3.58
C THR A 137 21.65 -2.96 -5.09
N ASP A 138 21.23 -3.98 -5.84
CA ASP A 138 21.35 -4.00 -7.31
C ASP A 138 20.46 -2.92 -7.96
N ALA A 139 19.24 -2.72 -7.43
CA ALA A 139 18.34 -1.67 -7.90
C ALA A 139 18.92 -0.26 -7.62
N ARG A 140 19.50 -0.04 -6.44
CA ARG A 140 20.25 1.20 -6.10
C ARG A 140 21.42 1.43 -7.04
N ALA A 141 22.23 0.41 -7.29
CA ALA A 141 23.36 0.48 -8.22
C ALA A 141 22.90 0.86 -9.64
N ALA A 142 21.72 0.37 -10.07
CA ALA A 142 21.14 0.75 -11.35
C ALA A 142 20.70 2.23 -11.36
N LEU A 143 20.09 2.73 -10.28
CA LEU A 143 19.71 4.15 -10.14
C LEU A 143 20.94 5.06 -10.14
N ALA A 144 21.99 4.71 -9.41
CA ALA A 144 23.24 5.48 -9.37
C ALA A 144 23.91 5.60 -10.75
N LYS A 145 23.67 4.62 -11.65
CA LYS A 145 24.13 4.64 -13.04
C LYS A 145 23.15 5.35 -13.98
N GLY A 146 22.13 6.07 -13.47
CA GLY A 146 21.11 6.73 -14.28
C GLY A 146 20.21 5.76 -15.06
N ARG A 147 20.00 4.52 -14.59
CA ARG A 147 19.24 3.46 -15.25
C ARG A 147 17.94 3.09 -14.51
N PRO A 148 16.96 4.01 -14.34
CA PRO A 148 15.74 3.73 -13.60
C PRO A 148 14.92 2.57 -14.19
N GLY A 149 14.93 2.37 -15.51
CA GLY A 149 14.31 1.23 -16.15
C GLY A 149 14.90 -0.13 -15.73
N SER A 150 16.22 -0.19 -15.52
CA SER A 150 16.88 -1.37 -14.99
C SER A 150 16.53 -1.60 -13.51
N ALA A 151 16.47 -0.54 -12.71
CA ALA A 151 16.03 -0.61 -11.32
C ALA A 151 14.59 -1.13 -11.20
N LEU A 152 13.68 -0.61 -12.02
CA LEU A 152 12.29 -1.08 -12.04
C LEU A 152 12.19 -2.54 -12.52
N ARG A 153 13.01 -2.96 -13.47
CA ARG A 153 13.09 -4.37 -13.88
C ARG A 153 13.48 -5.27 -12.72
N ILE A 154 14.52 -4.91 -11.98
CA ILE A 154 14.98 -5.66 -10.80
C ILE A 154 13.85 -5.73 -9.75
N PHE A 155 13.23 -4.61 -9.44
CA PHE A 155 12.09 -4.54 -8.53
C PHE A 155 10.96 -5.48 -8.98
N THR A 156 10.51 -5.34 -10.21
CA THR A 156 9.39 -6.13 -10.76
C THR A 156 9.66 -7.64 -10.75
N THR A 157 10.88 -8.06 -11.05
CA THR A 157 11.21 -9.49 -11.16
C THR A 157 11.63 -10.12 -9.83
N ARG A 158 12.37 -9.40 -8.98
CA ARG A 158 12.89 -9.98 -7.73
C ARG A 158 12.02 -9.69 -6.50
N MET A 159 11.46 -8.47 -6.39
CA MET A 159 10.62 -8.10 -5.25
C MET A 159 9.16 -8.51 -5.47
N VAL A 160 8.59 -8.17 -6.64
CA VAL A 160 7.21 -8.55 -6.96
C VAL A 160 7.09 -10.00 -7.43
N GLY A 161 8.15 -10.57 -8.01
CA GLY A 161 8.15 -11.95 -8.52
C GLY A 161 7.43 -12.12 -9.86
N MET A 162 7.36 -11.06 -10.66
CA MET A 162 6.78 -11.13 -12.00
C MET A 162 7.71 -11.90 -12.97
N PRO A 163 7.14 -12.55 -14.01
CA PRO A 163 7.93 -13.22 -15.02
C PRO A 163 8.98 -12.32 -15.68
N ALA A 164 10.14 -12.85 -16.02
CA ALA A 164 11.24 -12.10 -16.63
C ALA A 164 10.80 -11.34 -17.91
N ALA A 165 9.89 -11.91 -18.70
CA ALA A 165 9.33 -11.27 -19.89
C ALA A 165 8.65 -9.92 -19.57
N VAL A 166 7.94 -9.83 -18.43
CA VAL A 166 7.35 -8.57 -17.95
C VAL A 166 8.46 -7.59 -17.57
N GLY A 167 9.49 -8.06 -16.89
CA GLY A 167 10.65 -7.24 -16.50
C GLY A 167 11.35 -6.58 -17.68
N TRP A 168 11.43 -7.26 -18.83
CA TRP A 168 12.05 -6.70 -20.05
C TRP A 168 11.28 -5.51 -20.65
N LEU A 169 10.00 -5.34 -20.31
CA LEU A 169 9.20 -4.18 -20.74
C LEU A 169 9.45 -2.93 -19.88
N MET A 170 9.98 -3.09 -18.68
CA MET A 170 10.13 -1.98 -17.69
C MET A 170 11.01 -0.84 -18.18
N PRO A 171 12.17 -1.05 -18.85
CA PRO A 171 12.95 0.06 -19.41
C PRO A 171 12.19 0.89 -20.45
N VAL A 172 11.36 0.24 -21.26
CA VAL A 172 10.51 0.93 -22.25
C VAL A 172 9.44 1.75 -21.53
N LEU A 173 8.75 1.15 -20.57
CA LEU A 173 7.72 1.83 -19.77
C LEU A 173 8.28 3.09 -19.09
N VAL A 174 9.43 2.99 -18.44
CA VAL A 174 10.09 4.12 -17.76
C VAL A 174 10.52 5.20 -18.76
N ARG A 175 10.93 4.81 -19.98
CA ARG A 175 11.32 5.78 -21.03
C ARG A 175 10.13 6.62 -21.49
N VAL A 176 8.95 6.01 -21.66
CA VAL A 176 7.77 6.66 -22.23
C VAL A 176 6.83 7.27 -21.20
N ASN A 177 6.98 6.90 -19.92
CA ASN A 177 6.11 7.38 -18.82
C ASN A 177 6.94 8.17 -17.81
N ALA A 178 6.85 9.50 -17.86
CA ALA A 178 7.59 10.41 -16.97
C ALA A 178 7.16 10.26 -15.51
N LYS A 179 5.86 10.02 -15.22
CA LYS A 179 5.35 9.78 -13.88
C LYS A 179 5.98 8.53 -13.28
N ILE A 180 5.93 7.40 -13.98
CA ILE A 180 6.57 6.16 -13.48
C ILE A 180 8.08 6.39 -13.27
N ARG A 181 8.74 7.05 -14.22
CA ARG A 181 10.17 7.34 -14.11
C ARG A 181 10.53 8.10 -12.84
N SER A 182 9.73 9.12 -12.46
CA SER A 182 9.97 9.90 -11.23
C SER A 182 9.68 9.10 -9.95
N LEU A 183 8.81 8.08 -10.01
CA LEU A 183 8.44 7.25 -8.87
C LEU A 183 9.41 6.06 -8.65
N VAL A 184 10.23 5.67 -9.64
CA VAL A 184 11.14 4.52 -9.47
C VAL A 184 12.11 4.68 -8.30
N PRO A 185 12.79 5.82 -8.10
CA PRO A 185 13.64 6.01 -6.92
C PRO A 185 12.86 5.82 -5.62
N ARG A 186 11.68 6.43 -5.52
CA ARG A 186 10.79 6.32 -4.35
C ARG A 186 10.36 4.87 -4.06
N GLN A 187 10.12 4.08 -5.14
CA GLN A 187 9.81 2.66 -4.98
C GLN A 187 10.97 1.86 -4.38
N ILE A 188 12.21 2.21 -4.72
CA ILE A 188 13.37 1.53 -4.14
C ILE A 188 13.58 1.99 -2.69
N ASP A 189 13.30 3.26 -2.36
CA ASP A 189 13.30 3.78 -0.99
C ASP A 189 12.24 3.04 -0.15
N ASP A 190 11.01 2.87 -0.66
CA ASP A 190 9.91 2.15 -0.03
C ASP A 190 10.29 0.69 0.28
N GLN A 191 10.86 0.00 -0.71
CA GLN A 191 11.30 -1.38 -0.52
C GLN A 191 12.44 -1.50 0.51
N GLU A 192 13.33 -0.55 0.54
CA GLU A 192 14.41 -0.51 1.53
C GLU A 192 13.87 -0.24 2.93
N ALA A 193 12.88 0.64 3.07
CA ALA A 193 12.19 0.88 4.34
C ALA A 193 11.49 -0.38 4.86
N ILE A 194 10.79 -1.14 3.97
CA ILE A 194 10.20 -2.44 4.32
C ILE A 194 11.25 -3.40 4.84
N ASN A 195 12.38 -3.52 4.14
CA ASN A 195 13.44 -4.45 4.54
C ASN A 195 14.13 -4.03 5.85
N ARG A 196 14.28 -2.72 6.12
CA ARG A 196 14.78 -2.21 7.41
C ARG A 196 13.81 -2.43 8.55
N LEU A 197 12.50 -2.31 8.30
CA LEU A 197 11.47 -2.60 9.29
C LEU A 197 11.59 -4.03 9.81
N GLY A 198 12.00 -4.96 8.94
CA GLY A 198 12.26 -6.35 9.29
C GLY A 198 11.00 -7.15 9.59
N ASN A 199 11.17 -8.24 10.36
CA ASN A 199 10.05 -9.07 10.78
C ASN A 199 9.27 -8.36 11.90
N ARG A 200 7.97 -8.16 11.66
CA ARG A 200 7.04 -7.46 12.56
C ARG A 200 5.90 -8.34 13.06
N LEU A 201 5.97 -9.65 12.87
CA LEU A 201 4.87 -10.56 13.22
C LEU A 201 4.44 -10.44 14.68
N ASP A 202 5.40 -10.29 15.62
CA ASP A 202 5.07 -10.12 17.04
C ASP A 202 4.29 -8.82 17.30
N ALA A 203 4.63 -7.75 16.60
CA ALA A 203 3.88 -6.50 16.70
C ALA A 203 2.48 -6.63 16.08
N TYR A 204 2.37 -7.31 14.94
CA TYR A 204 1.08 -7.54 14.30
C TYR A 204 0.18 -8.47 15.10
N ALA A 205 0.73 -9.41 15.87
CA ALA A 205 -0.02 -10.24 16.81
C ALA A 205 -0.75 -9.43 17.90
N SER A 206 -0.38 -8.18 18.14
CA SER A 206 -1.07 -7.29 19.08
C SER A 206 -2.31 -6.61 18.51
N ILE A 207 -2.55 -6.71 17.18
CA ILE A 207 -3.70 -6.08 16.52
C ILE A 207 -4.97 -6.86 16.86
N ALA A 208 -5.77 -6.33 17.78
CA ALA A 208 -7.03 -6.94 18.21
C ALA A 208 -8.23 -6.58 17.30
N LEU A 209 -8.08 -5.61 16.41
CA LEU A 209 -9.13 -5.22 15.49
C LEU A 209 -9.46 -6.35 14.50
N PRO A 210 -10.71 -6.44 14.01
CA PRO A 210 -11.02 -7.27 12.86
C PRO A 210 -10.16 -6.92 11.66
N VAL A 211 -9.55 -7.92 11.03
CA VAL A 211 -8.71 -7.74 9.84
C VAL A 211 -9.21 -8.63 8.71
N LEU A 212 -9.47 -8.03 7.55
CA LEU A 212 -9.74 -8.74 6.31
C LEU A 212 -8.48 -8.77 5.44
N LEU A 213 -7.98 -9.96 5.12
CA LEU A 213 -6.87 -10.14 4.20
C LEU A 213 -7.39 -10.46 2.80
N LEU A 214 -6.87 -9.75 1.80
CA LEU A 214 -7.20 -9.96 0.39
C LEU A 214 -6.00 -10.51 -0.35
N THR A 215 -6.23 -11.48 -1.24
CA THR A 215 -5.21 -11.98 -2.16
C THR A 215 -5.81 -12.42 -3.50
N GLY A 216 -5.00 -12.40 -4.54
CA GLY A 216 -5.38 -12.92 -5.86
C GLY A 216 -4.95 -14.37 -6.07
N GLY A 217 -5.80 -15.17 -6.73
CA GLY A 217 -5.45 -16.55 -7.08
C GLY A 217 -4.27 -16.67 -8.08
N ARG A 218 -3.98 -15.59 -8.81
CA ARG A 218 -2.85 -15.47 -9.76
C ARG A 218 -1.67 -14.66 -9.21
N THR A 219 -1.72 -14.30 -7.94
CA THR A 219 -0.63 -13.60 -7.26
C THR A 219 0.60 -14.51 -7.13
N PRO A 220 1.82 -13.98 -7.27
CA PRO A 220 3.05 -14.72 -7.01
C PRO A 220 3.03 -15.42 -5.65
N ARG A 221 3.52 -16.66 -5.62
CA ARG A 221 3.45 -17.55 -4.46
C ARG A 221 3.96 -16.88 -3.17
N HIS A 222 5.09 -16.19 -3.24
CA HIS A 222 5.71 -15.57 -2.07
C HIS A 222 4.85 -14.47 -1.41
N LEU A 223 4.00 -13.73 -2.17
CA LEU A 223 3.07 -12.76 -1.60
C LEU A 223 1.86 -13.45 -0.93
N ARG A 224 1.38 -14.55 -1.51
CA ARG A 224 0.33 -15.36 -0.88
C ARG A 224 0.81 -15.97 0.42
N GLU A 225 2.00 -16.58 0.44
CA GLU A 225 2.61 -17.12 1.66
C GLU A 225 2.70 -16.08 2.78
N ARG A 226 3.05 -14.84 2.45
CA ARG A 226 3.07 -13.72 3.42
C ARG A 226 1.69 -13.37 3.95
N THR A 227 0.69 -13.40 3.07
CA THR A 227 -0.71 -13.18 3.46
C THR A 227 -1.21 -14.30 4.37
N ASP A 228 -0.86 -15.55 4.06
CA ASP A 228 -1.26 -16.73 4.84
C ASP A 228 -0.61 -16.68 6.25
N VAL A 229 0.71 -16.42 6.32
CA VAL A 229 1.41 -16.28 7.62
C VAL A 229 0.84 -15.13 8.45
N LEU A 230 0.51 -14.00 7.81
CA LEU A 230 -0.11 -12.89 8.53
C LEU A 230 -1.50 -13.26 9.06
N ALA A 231 -2.29 -14.04 8.30
CA ALA A 231 -3.59 -14.52 8.74
C ALA A 231 -3.51 -15.44 9.97
N GLU A 232 -2.44 -16.22 10.09
CA GLU A 232 -2.21 -17.10 11.25
C GLU A 232 -1.82 -16.32 12.51
N VAL A 233 -1.19 -15.16 12.35
CA VAL A 233 -0.65 -14.34 13.45
C VAL A 233 -1.67 -13.35 14.00
N LEU A 234 -2.54 -12.81 13.15
CA LEU A 234 -3.52 -11.78 13.51
C LEU A 234 -4.70 -12.37 14.29
N PRO A 235 -4.93 -12.00 15.57
CA PRO A 235 -6.04 -12.55 16.37
C PRO A 235 -7.43 -12.26 15.80
N GLY A 236 -7.57 -11.09 15.14
CA GLY A 236 -8.82 -10.62 14.53
C GLY A 236 -8.98 -10.97 13.04
N ALA A 237 -8.12 -11.85 12.50
CA ALA A 237 -8.18 -12.19 11.08
C ALA A 237 -9.50 -12.87 10.71
N ARG A 238 -10.16 -12.32 9.70
CA ARG A 238 -11.25 -12.99 8.98
C ARG A 238 -10.65 -14.01 7.99
N PRO A 239 -11.42 -15.00 7.51
CA PRO A 239 -10.95 -15.87 6.43
C PRO A 239 -10.40 -15.07 5.27
N VAL A 240 -9.24 -15.48 4.75
CA VAL A 240 -8.60 -14.79 3.62
C VAL A 240 -9.52 -14.78 2.40
N ALA A 241 -9.85 -13.60 1.91
CA ALA A 241 -10.68 -13.44 0.72
C ALA A 241 -9.81 -13.57 -0.54
N VAL A 242 -9.97 -14.69 -1.23
CA VAL A 242 -9.23 -14.99 -2.46
C VAL A 242 -10.05 -14.54 -3.67
N MET A 243 -9.45 -13.73 -4.54
CA MET A 243 -9.99 -13.36 -5.86
C MET A 243 -9.42 -14.30 -6.94
N PRO A 244 -10.11 -15.38 -7.34
CA PRO A 244 -9.47 -16.51 -8.03
C PRO A 244 -8.82 -16.16 -9.38
N ARG A 245 -9.37 -15.18 -10.09
CA ARG A 245 -8.90 -14.78 -11.43
C ARG A 245 -8.00 -13.55 -11.42
N GLN A 246 -7.76 -12.97 -10.26
CA GLN A 246 -7.01 -11.74 -10.07
C GLN A 246 -5.60 -12.02 -9.53
N GLY A 247 -4.74 -11.01 -9.59
CA GLY A 247 -3.41 -10.97 -8.99
C GLY A 247 -3.24 -9.65 -8.24
N HIS A 248 -2.01 -9.24 -8.01
CA HIS A 248 -1.62 -8.08 -7.21
C HIS A 248 -2.25 -6.73 -7.61
N GLY A 249 -2.74 -6.58 -8.82
CA GLY A 249 -3.35 -5.34 -9.33
C GLY A 249 -4.87 -5.43 -9.49
N ALA A 250 -5.61 -6.15 -8.63
CA ALA A 250 -7.06 -6.26 -8.75
C ALA A 250 -7.79 -4.93 -8.52
N ASN A 251 -7.23 -4.01 -7.74
CA ASN A 251 -7.75 -2.65 -7.57
C ASN A 251 -7.97 -1.92 -8.93
N GLU A 252 -7.13 -2.23 -9.92
CA GLU A 252 -7.22 -1.65 -11.27
C GLU A 252 -8.01 -2.52 -12.25
N ARG A 253 -7.91 -3.86 -12.12
CA ARG A 253 -8.43 -4.84 -13.11
C ARG A 253 -9.80 -5.37 -12.79
N ALA A 254 -10.16 -5.38 -11.52
CA ALA A 254 -11.45 -5.86 -11.00
C ALA A 254 -11.95 -4.97 -9.83
N PRO A 255 -12.06 -3.64 -10.04
CA PRO A 255 -12.39 -2.70 -8.97
C PRO A 255 -13.71 -3.03 -8.28
N ALA A 256 -14.73 -3.46 -9.01
CA ALA A 256 -16.01 -3.85 -8.43
C ALA A 256 -15.90 -5.07 -7.49
N GLU A 257 -15.05 -6.06 -7.79
CA GLU A 257 -14.79 -7.20 -6.92
C GLU A 257 -14.09 -6.78 -5.62
N VAL A 258 -13.06 -5.92 -5.72
CA VAL A 258 -12.37 -5.35 -4.56
C VAL A 258 -13.31 -4.49 -3.73
N ALA A 259 -14.08 -3.60 -4.36
CA ALA A 259 -15.04 -2.73 -3.69
C ALA A 259 -16.12 -3.52 -2.95
N ARG A 260 -16.64 -4.59 -3.54
CA ARG A 260 -17.60 -5.49 -2.88
C ARG A 260 -17.01 -6.10 -1.61
N LEU A 261 -15.79 -6.66 -1.67
CA LEU A 261 -15.14 -7.28 -0.52
C LEU A 261 -14.87 -6.26 0.60
N VAL A 262 -14.37 -5.08 0.26
CA VAL A 262 -14.15 -3.99 1.21
C VAL A 262 -15.49 -3.51 1.79
N GLY A 263 -16.48 -3.26 0.94
CA GLY A 263 -17.80 -2.78 1.37
C GLY A 263 -18.54 -3.77 2.26
N ASP A 264 -18.47 -5.09 1.94
CA ASP A 264 -19.05 -6.14 2.79
C ASP A 264 -18.39 -6.16 4.17
N PHE A 265 -17.08 -5.98 4.23
CA PHE A 265 -16.35 -5.89 5.50
C PHE A 265 -16.74 -4.63 6.29
N VAL A 266 -16.81 -3.46 5.64
CA VAL A 266 -17.22 -2.20 6.31
C VAL A 266 -18.63 -2.30 6.88
N ARG A 267 -19.56 -2.95 6.17
CA ARG A 267 -20.96 -3.15 6.62
C ARG A 267 -21.09 -4.13 7.81
N SER A 268 -20.02 -4.82 8.19
CA SER A 268 -20.05 -5.75 9.34
C SER A 268 -19.83 -5.05 10.69
N PHE A 269 -19.68 -3.73 10.71
CA PHE A 269 -19.56 -2.86 11.90
C PHE A 269 -20.81 -1.98 12.09
#